data_aa113e1269d5972cb0dc6825140c3230
#
_entry.id   aa113e1269d5972cb0dc6825140c3230
#
_cell.length_a   1.000
_cell.length_b   1.000
_cell.length_c   1.000
_cell.angle_alpha   90.00
_cell.angle_beta   90.00
_cell.angle_gamma   90.00
#
_symmetry.space_group_name_H-M   'P 1'
#
loop_
_entity.id
_entity.type
_entity.pdbx_description
1 polymer ?
#
loop_
_entity_poly.entity_id
_entity_poly.type
_entity_poly.pdbx_seq_one_letter_code
_entity_poly.pdbx_strand_id
1 'polypeptide(L)'
;KTYGKLVNSHLDRFALSEANVETYRTPEYMLSSVQDYRPGAPGYQQHIWQATLGNRAIVYTNHPGGKNLKYSPNYWAGNEILPRAAQHKNVVVCIYNIPENQKNDYTHAYFPKNDFDEVLTKGNWTFGRKKDGYVALYSQNATTYQAGERGDICDLLASGRQNIWICETGTKTEWGDFTKFVNAISSAKVSCQELNVNYTSPSIGNVTFGWQSPFTIKGKEQ
;
A
#
# COMPACT_ATOMS: atom_id res chain seq x y z
N LYS A 1 17.49 -39.37 -9.52
CA LYS A 1 17.95 -39.09 -8.13
C LYS A 1 18.17 -37.61 -7.85
N THR A 2 18.51 -36.78 -8.86
CA THR A 2 18.75 -35.33 -8.71
C THR A 2 17.45 -34.52 -8.59
N TYR A 3 16.42 -34.92 -9.34
CA TYR A 3 15.11 -34.26 -9.34
C TYR A 3 14.38 -34.35 -7.97
N GLY A 4 14.44 -35.54 -7.35
CA GLY A 4 13.85 -35.75 -6.03
C GLY A 4 14.55 -34.98 -4.89
N LYS A 5 15.81 -34.57 -5.06
CA LYS A 5 16.53 -33.71 -4.12
C LYS A 5 16.13 -32.24 -4.28
N LEU A 6 15.84 -31.77 -5.49
CA LEU A 6 15.32 -30.44 -5.75
C LEU A 6 13.91 -30.27 -5.18
N VAL A 7 13.02 -31.24 -5.42
CA VAL A 7 11.61 -31.21 -4.95
C VAL A 7 11.50 -31.21 -3.42
N ASN A 8 12.50 -31.72 -2.71
CA ASN A 8 12.57 -31.65 -1.24
C ASN A 8 13.48 -30.54 -0.70
N SER A 9 14.00 -29.68 -1.57
CA SER A 9 14.81 -28.55 -1.16
C SER A 9 13.94 -27.43 -0.54
N HIS A 10 14.57 -26.63 0.32
CA HIS A 10 13.90 -25.51 0.98
C HIS A 10 13.37 -24.47 -0.03
N LEU A 11 14.00 -24.36 -1.19
CA LEU A 11 13.59 -23.49 -2.29
C LEU A 11 12.23 -23.89 -2.89
N ASP A 12 11.96 -25.18 -3.04
CA ASP A 12 10.68 -25.65 -3.59
C ASP A 12 9.50 -25.34 -2.68
N ARG A 13 9.71 -25.30 -1.36
CA ARG A 13 8.65 -24.89 -0.41
C ARG A 13 8.26 -23.44 -0.58
N PHE A 14 9.17 -22.58 -1.03
CA PHE A 14 8.87 -21.20 -1.33
C PHE A 14 8.24 -21.01 -2.72
N ALA A 15 8.68 -21.80 -3.69
CA ALA A 15 8.11 -21.77 -5.04
C ALA A 15 6.65 -22.24 -5.09
N LEU A 16 6.23 -23.06 -4.11
CA LEU A 16 4.87 -23.58 -3.98
C LEU A 16 3.99 -22.73 -3.05
N SER A 17 4.48 -21.61 -2.51
CA SER A 17 3.65 -20.69 -1.72
C SER A 17 2.61 -20.04 -2.63
N GLU A 18 1.35 -20.16 -2.24
CA GLU A 18 0.24 -19.56 -2.95
C GLU A 18 0.39 -18.01 -2.95
N ALA A 19 0.23 -17.42 -4.12
CA ALA A 19 0.22 -15.98 -4.31
C ALA A 19 -1.00 -15.59 -5.13
N ASN A 20 -2.02 -15.04 -4.48
CA ASN A 20 -3.22 -14.55 -5.13
C ASN A 20 -3.01 -13.09 -5.53
N VAL A 21 -2.93 -12.81 -6.82
CA VAL A 21 -2.66 -11.48 -7.34
C VAL A 21 -3.93 -10.88 -7.92
N GLU A 22 -4.26 -9.67 -7.48
CA GLU A 22 -5.27 -8.84 -8.14
C GLU A 22 -4.58 -7.68 -8.85
N THR A 23 -5.00 -7.39 -10.09
CA THR A 23 -4.56 -6.25 -10.87
C THR A 23 -5.74 -5.57 -11.52
N TYR A 24 -5.94 -4.30 -11.20
CA TYR A 24 -6.93 -3.44 -11.84
C TYR A 24 -6.22 -2.36 -12.66
N ARG A 25 -6.60 -2.21 -13.92
CA ARG A 25 -5.91 -1.35 -14.86
C ARG A 25 -6.86 -0.50 -15.68
N THR A 26 -6.49 0.77 -15.86
CA THR A 26 -7.02 1.72 -16.84
C THR A 26 -5.88 2.24 -17.71
N PRO A 27 -6.13 3.04 -18.75
CA PRO A 27 -5.05 3.73 -19.47
C PRO A 27 -4.21 4.67 -18.59
N GLU A 28 -4.78 5.20 -17.49
CA GLU A 28 -4.18 6.23 -16.65
C GLU A 28 -3.43 5.66 -15.45
N TYR A 29 -3.81 4.46 -14.98
CA TYR A 29 -3.16 3.82 -13.83
C TYR A 29 -3.26 2.29 -13.85
N MET A 30 -2.43 1.68 -13.03
CA MET A 30 -2.53 0.28 -12.61
C MET A 30 -2.43 0.21 -11.09
N LEU A 31 -3.35 -0.51 -10.45
CA LEU A 31 -3.26 -0.90 -9.04
C LEU A 31 -3.14 -2.42 -8.96
N SER A 32 -2.09 -2.91 -8.33
CA SER A 32 -1.81 -4.34 -8.23
C SER A 32 -1.43 -4.71 -6.81
N SER A 33 -1.89 -5.86 -6.33
CA SER A 33 -1.54 -6.36 -5.00
C SER A 33 -1.46 -7.89 -4.96
N VAL A 34 -0.76 -8.40 -3.95
CA VAL A 34 -0.72 -9.82 -3.59
C VAL A 34 -1.56 -9.99 -2.34
N GLN A 35 -2.68 -10.74 -2.48
CA GLN A 35 -3.69 -10.88 -1.45
C GLN A 35 -3.18 -11.78 -0.32
N ASP A 36 -3.27 -11.30 0.92
CA ASP A 36 -2.93 -12.07 2.14
C ASP A 36 -1.61 -12.89 2.06
N TYR A 37 -0.60 -12.34 1.36
CA TYR A 37 0.66 -13.03 1.19
C TYR A 37 1.53 -12.94 2.43
N ARG A 38 1.57 -14.03 3.22
CA ARG A 38 2.45 -14.19 4.38
C ARG A 38 2.37 -13.03 5.39
N PRO A 39 1.18 -12.57 5.80
CA PRO A 39 1.05 -11.41 6.70
C PRO A 39 1.79 -11.64 8.02
N GLY A 40 2.53 -10.62 8.49
CA GLY A 40 3.32 -10.69 9.71
C GLY A 40 4.67 -11.42 9.57
N ALA A 41 4.93 -12.09 8.43
CA ALA A 41 6.22 -12.71 8.15
C ALA A 41 7.20 -11.74 7.47
N PRO A 42 8.53 -12.00 7.55
CA PRO A 42 9.50 -11.27 6.76
C PRO A 42 9.30 -11.47 5.25
N GLY A 43 9.48 -10.40 4.49
CA GLY A 43 9.45 -10.40 3.04
C GLY A 43 10.76 -10.88 2.40
N TYR A 44 10.70 -11.11 1.09
CA TYR A 44 11.85 -11.45 0.24
C TYR A 44 11.93 -10.47 -0.92
N GLN A 45 12.02 -9.16 -0.62
CA GLN A 45 12.01 -8.09 -1.60
C GLN A 45 10.68 -7.98 -2.38
N GLN A 46 9.56 -8.03 -1.66
CA GLN A 46 8.24 -7.84 -2.25
C GLN A 46 7.62 -6.49 -1.87
N HIS A 47 7.13 -5.77 -2.85
CA HIS A 47 6.07 -4.79 -2.65
C HIS A 47 4.73 -5.51 -2.72
N ILE A 48 4.01 -5.54 -1.61
CA ILE A 48 2.74 -6.27 -1.53
C ILE A 48 1.65 -5.61 -2.38
N TRP A 49 1.75 -4.31 -2.57
CA TRP A 49 0.90 -3.58 -3.50
C TRP A 49 1.64 -2.40 -4.13
N GLN A 50 1.17 -1.97 -5.28
CA GLN A 50 1.68 -0.80 -5.97
C GLN A 50 0.61 -0.14 -6.83
N ALA A 51 0.47 1.18 -6.72
CA ALA A 51 -0.22 2.02 -7.69
C ALA A 51 0.81 2.64 -8.64
N THR A 52 0.58 2.51 -9.94
CA THR A 52 1.46 3.00 -11.01
C THR A 52 0.69 3.95 -11.92
N LEU A 53 1.03 5.24 -11.91
CA LEU A 53 0.41 6.27 -12.75
C LEU A 53 1.38 6.77 -13.84
N GLY A 54 2.60 6.32 -13.83
CA GLY A 54 3.64 6.65 -14.80
C GLY A 54 4.96 5.98 -14.44
N ASN A 55 5.98 6.15 -15.26
CA ASN A 55 7.27 5.46 -15.07
C ASN A 55 7.93 5.73 -13.71
N ARG A 56 7.68 6.90 -13.11
CA ARG A 56 8.23 7.30 -11.82
C ARG A 56 7.14 7.70 -10.81
N ALA A 57 5.93 8.01 -11.27
CA ALA A 57 4.77 8.29 -10.42
C ALA A 57 4.17 6.98 -9.93
N ILE A 58 4.81 6.38 -8.93
CA ILE A 58 4.44 5.12 -8.30
C ILE A 58 4.24 5.32 -6.81
N VAL A 59 3.33 4.56 -6.21
CA VAL A 59 3.03 4.59 -4.77
C VAL A 59 2.95 3.16 -4.25
N TYR A 60 3.62 2.88 -3.15
CA TYR A 60 3.54 1.63 -2.40
C TYR A 60 3.94 1.86 -0.95
N THR A 61 3.70 0.90 -0.08
CA THR A 61 4.09 0.96 1.33
C THR A 61 4.97 -0.21 1.72
N ASN A 62 5.84 0.02 2.73
CA ASN A 62 6.71 -0.99 3.30
C ASN A 62 6.87 -0.82 4.82
N HIS A 63 7.32 -1.88 5.47
CA HIS A 63 8.06 -1.83 6.72
C HIS A 63 9.55 -1.89 6.40
N PRO A 64 10.37 -0.87 6.71
CA PRO A 64 11.76 -0.80 6.25
C PRO A 64 12.72 -1.66 7.06
N GLY A 65 13.68 -2.29 6.39
CA GLY A 65 14.67 -3.17 6.99
C GLY A 65 15.86 -2.52 7.68
N GLY A 66 16.06 -1.22 7.57
CA GLY A 66 17.21 -0.53 8.17
C GLY A 66 16.93 0.93 8.47
N LYS A 67 17.52 1.43 9.57
CA LYS A 67 17.28 2.82 10.02
C LYS A 67 17.93 3.89 9.15
N ASN A 68 19.02 3.61 8.45
CA ASN A 68 19.88 4.66 7.87
C ASN A 68 20.31 4.37 6.44
N LEU A 69 19.51 3.63 5.70
CA LEU A 69 20.03 3.10 4.47
C LEU A 69 19.34 3.72 3.27
N LYS A 70 19.55 5.01 3.08
CA LYS A 70 19.16 5.74 1.88
C LYS A 70 19.59 5.06 0.57
N TYR A 71 20.55 4.14 0.65
CA TYR A 71 21.06 3.35 -0.47
C TYR A 71 20.97 1.83 -0.27
N SER A 72 20.47 1.38 0.91
CA SER A 72 20.27 -0.05 1.09
C SER A 72 18.99 -0.48 0.40
N PRO A 73 19.04 -1.53 -0.42
CA PRO A 73 17.84 -2.13 -0.99
C PRO A 73 16.81 -2.53 0.08
N ASN A 74 17.25 -2.80 1.31
CA ASN A 74 16.38 -3.18 2.42
C ASN A 74 15.41 -2.07 2.87
N TYR A 75 15.74 -0.82 2.67
CA TYR A 75 14.87 0.29 3.07
C TYR A 75 13.57 0.33 2.24
N TRP A 76 13.69 0.10 0.94
CA TRP A 76 12.56 0.16 0.00
C TRP A 76 12.11 -1.20 -0.54
N ALA A 77 12.85 -2.26 -0.26
CA ALA A 77 12.66 -3.54 -0.94
C ALA A 77 11.55 -4.44 -0.36
N GLY A 78 10.95 -4.09 0.78
CA GLY A 78 9.93 -4.95 1.41
C GLY A 78 10.50 -6.24 2.00
N ASN A 79 11.68 -6.20 2.63
CA ASN A 79 12.34 -7.36 3.23
C ASN A 79 11.85 -7.67 4.65
N GLU A 80 11.28 -6.68 5.32
CA GLU A 80 10.82 -6.82 6.70
C GLU A 80 9.36 -7.28 6.76
N ILE A 81 8.64 -6.95 7.81
CA ILE A 81 7.31 -7.49 8.07
C ILE A 81 6.33 -7.11 6.97
N LEU A 82 5.73 -8.13 6.38
CA LEU A 82 4.72 -7.97 5.35
C LEU A 82 3.37 -7.60 5.95
N PRO A 83 2.59 -6.72 5.30
CA PRO A 83 1.23 -6.40 5.72
C PRO A 83 0.26 -7.55 5.40
N ARG A 84 -0.89 -7.54 6.05
CA ARG A 84 -2.07 -8.16 5.51
C ARG A 84 -2.69 -7.21 4.47
N ALA A 85 -2.92 -7.68 3.25
CA ALA A 85 -3.43 -6.83 2.17
C ALA A 85 -4.57 -7.49 1.40
N ALA A 86 -5.54 -6.68 1.02
CA ALA A 86 -6.63 -7.09 0.14
C ALA A 86 -7.03 -5.94 -0.78
N GLN A 87 -7.38 -6.27 -2.01
CA GLN A 87 -7.78 -5.32 -3.07
C GLN A 87 -9.12 -5.72 -3.65
N HIS A 88 -9.89 -4.72 -4.05
CA HIS A 88 -11.01 -4.87 -4.98
C HIS A 88 -10.97 -3.71 -5.95
N LYS A 89 -10.76 -4.02 -7.24
CA LYS A 89 -10.62 -3.02 -8.30
C LYS A 89 -9.57 -1.95 -7.96
N ASN A 90 -10.02 -0.70 -7.87
CA ASN A 90 -9.20 0.50 -7.64
C ASN A 90 -8.95 0.84 -6.19
N VAL A 91 -9.29 -0.04 -5.26
CA VAL A 91 -9.08 0.16 -3.81
C VAL A 91 -8.30 -1.01 -3.22
N VAL A 92 -7.18 -0.71 -2.53
CA VAL A 92 -6.43 -1.68 -1.72
C VAL A 92 -6.34 -1.20 -0.28
N VAL A 93 -6.46 -2.13 0.65
CA VAL A 93 -6.25 -1.91 2.08
C VAL A 93 -5.08 -2.76 2.55
N CYS A 94 -4.15 -2.16 3.29
CA CYS A 94 -2.99 -2.82 3.87
C CYS A 94 -2.91 -2.57 5.36
N ILE A 95 -2.81 -3.62 6.15
CA ILE A 95 -2.74 -3.59 7.60
C ILE A 95 -1.35 -4.08 8.03
N TYR A 96 -0.61 -3.24 8.74
CA TYR A 96 0.66 -3.59 9.35
C TYR A 96 0.48 -3.85 10.84
N ASN A 97 1.05 -4.95 11.31
CA ASN A 97 1.14 -5.32 12.71
C ASN A 97 2.58 -5.77 13.00
N ILE A 98 3.43 -4.82 13.34
CA ILE A 98 4.87 -5.02 13.49
C ILE A 98 5.15 -5.59 14.89
N PRO A 99 5.79 -6.78 15.00
CA PRO A 99 6.15 -7.37 16.29
C PRO A 99 7.08 -6.48 17.12
N GLU A 100 6.97 -6.57 18.45
CA GLU A 100 7.75 -5.75 19.39
C GLU A 100 9.27 -5.94 19.28
N ASN A 101 9.72 -7.12 18.84
CA ASN A 101 11.13 -7.43 18.65
C ASN A 101 11.75 -6.80 17.39
N GLN A 102 10.95 -6.17 16.54
CA GLN A 102 11.46 -5.46 15.35
C GLN A 102 12.06 -4.10 15.74
N LYS A 103 13.18 -3.75 15.10
CA LYS A 103 13.93 -2.52 15.38
C LYS A 103 13.18 -1.26 14.97
N ASN A 104 12.53 -1.32 13.80
CA ASN A 104 11.78 -0.20 13.25
C ASN A 104 10.32 -0.31 13.69
N ASP A 105 9.81 0.74 14.29
CA ASP A 105 8.45 0.86 14.82
C ASP A 105 7.59 1.79 13.98
N TYR A 106 7.83 1.81 12.67
CA TYR A 106 7.11 2.64 11.71
C TYR A 106 6.93 1.94 10.38
N THR A 107 5.96 2.38 9.62
CA THR A 107 5.80 2.05 8.20
C THR A 107 6.00 3.29 7.36
N HIS A 108 6.29 3.13 6.08
CA HIS A 108 6.43 4.25 5.18
C HIS A 108 5.85 3.96 3.80
N ALA A 109 5.56 5.04 3.08
CA ALA A 109 5.14 4.98 1.70
C ALA A 109 6.17 5.66 0.80
N TYR A 110 6.47 5.04 -0.34
CA TYR A 110 7.08 5.74 -1.46
C TYR A 110 5.99 6.55 -2.15
N PHE A 111 6.11 7.88 -2.08
CA PHE A 111 5.17 8.82 -2.70
C PHE A 111 5.95 10.02 -3.22
N PRO A 112 6.54 9.93 -4.43
CA PRO A 112 7.52 10.91 -4.93
C PRO A 112 6.83 12.20 -5.41
N LYS A 113 6.93 13.27 -4.60
CA LYS A 113 6.28 14.57 -4.92
C LYS A 113 6.67 15.10 -6.29
N ASN A 114 7.94 14.98 -6.67
CA ASN A 114 8.47 15.59 -7.90
C ASN A 114 8.08 14.82 -9.18
N ASP A 115 7.56 13.60 -9.05
CA ASP A 115 7.17 12.77 -10.20
C ASP A 115 5.67 12.88 -10.52
N PHE A 116 4.90 13.48 -9.60
CA PHE A 116 3.51 13.86 -9.82
C PHE A 116 3.41 15.30 -10.34
N ASP A 117 2.36 15.60 -11.08
CA ASP A 117 2.07 16.96 -11.57
C ASP A 117 1.49 17.83 -10.45
N GLU A 118 0.87 17.21 -9.45
CA GLU A 118 0.33 17.84 -8.27
C GLU A 118 0.29 16.86 -7.10
N VAL A 119 0.70 17.30 -5.91
CA VAL A 119 0.59 16.54 -4.65
C VAL A 119 0.06 17.46 -3.56
N LEU A 120 -0.95 17.00 -2.83
CA LEU A 120 -1.49 17.71 -1.68
C LEU A 120 -1.85 16.75 -0.54
N THR A 121 -1.96 17.29 0.68
CA THR A 121 -2.38 16.53 1.86
C THR A 121 -3.66 17.15 2.43
N LYS A 122 -4.63 16.32 2.82
CA LYS A 122 -5.87 16.76 3.47
C LYS A 122 -6.28 15.74 4.54
N GLY A 123 -6.17 16.14 5.80
CA GLY A 123 -6.30 15.21 6.94
C GLY A 123 -5.25 14.10 6.86
N ASN A 124 -5.68 12.86 7.00
CA ASN A 124 -4.82 11.68 6.93
C ASN A 124 -4.60 11.16 5.49
N TRP A 125 -5.04 11.90 4.49
CA TRP A 125 -4.90 11.56 3.09
C TRP A 125 -3.78 12.36 2.42
N THR A 126 -2.97 11.69 1.61
CA THR A 126 -2.05 12.28 0.62
C THR A 126 -2.56 11.94 -0.77
N PHE A 127 -2.66 12.94 -1.62
CA PHE A 127 -3.20 12.84 -2.97
C PHE A 127 -2.13 13.17 -4.00
N GLY A 128 -2.15 12.46 -5.13
CA GLY A 128 -1.30 12.73 -6.27
C GLY A 128 -2.08 12.68 -7.58
N ARG A 129 -1.72 13.60 -8.48
CA ARG A 129 -2.22 13.63 -9.86
C ARG A 129 -1.06 13.46 -10.83
N LYS A 130 -1.23 12.55 -11.78
CA LYS A 130 -0.34 12.41 -12.93
C LYS A 130 -1.16 12.38 -14.20
N LYS A 131 -1.12 13.47 -14.98
CA LYS A 131 -2.00 13.66 -16.14
C LYS A 131 -3.47 13.51 -15.72
N ASP A 132 -4.17 12.55 -16.30
CA ASP A 132 -5.56 12.23 -16.04
C ASP A 132 -5.76 11.10 -15.00
N GLY A 133 -4.67 10.57 -14.43
CA GLY A 133 -4.67 9.57 -13.36
C GLY A 133 -4.52 10.21 -11.98
N TYR A 134 -5.25 9.68 -11.00
CA TYR A 134 -5.32 10.16 -9.63
C TYR A 134 -5.03 9.04 -8.64
N VAL A 135 -4.37 9.37 -7.54
CA VAL A 135 -4.14 8.46 -6.42
C VAL A 135 -4.40 9.17 -5.10
N ALA A 136 -5.05 8.47 -4.18
CA ALA A 136 -5.23 8.87 -2.79
C ALA A 136 -4.63 7.79 -1.90
N LEU A 137 -3.84 8.19 -0.91
CA LEU A 137 -3.23 7.32 0.08
C LEU A 137 -3.60 7.82 1.48
N TYR A 138 -4.34 6.99 2.22
CA TYR A 138 -4.67 7.19 3.63
C TYR A 138 -3.68 6.46 4.52
N SER A 139 -3.34 7.07 5.64
CA SER A 139 -2.68 6.41 6.76
C SER A 139 -3.47 6.65 8.04
N GLN A 140 -3.72 5.60 8.82
CA GLN A 140 -4.35 5.74 10.14
C GLN A 140 -3.51 6.62 11.06
N ASN A 141 -2.19 6.41 11.05
CA ASN A 141 -1.24 7.22 11.81
C ASN A 141 -0.86 8.47 11.00
N ALA A 142 -0.61 9.57 11.70
CA ALA A 142 -0.15 10.80 11.05
C ALA A 142 1.13 10.57 10.24
N THR A 143 1.21 11.18 9.08
CA THR A 143 2.34 11.03 8.17
C THR A 143 3.20 12.29 8.11
N THR A 144 4.51 12.09 7.91
CA THR A 144 5.47 13.18 7.71
C THR A 144 6.42 12.81 6.58
N TYR A 145 6.60 13.71 5.61
CA TYR A 145 7.61 13.54 4.60
C TYR A 145 9.01 13.70 5.17
N GLN A 146 9.87 12.75 4.86
CA GLN A 146 11.30 12.82 5.15
C GLN A 146 12.05 13.34 3.93
N ALA A 147 12.98 14.28 4.16
CA ALA A 147 13.86 14.75 3.08
C ALA A 147 14.88 13.67 2.72
N GLY A 148 14.96 13.32 1.45
CA GLY A 148 16.01 12.49 0.90
C GLY A 148 17.35 13.23 0.82
N GLU A 149 18.48 12.50 0.72
CA GLU A 149 19.83 13.11 0.62
C GLU A 149 20.03 13.91 -0.65
N ARG A 150 19.29 13.60 -1.69
CA ARG A 150 19.38 14.27 -3.00
C ARG A 150 18.31 15.34 -3.20
N GLY A 151 17.63 15.75 -2.12
CA GLY A 151 16.53 16.69 -2.18
C GLY A 151 15.22 16.11 -2.73
N ASP A 152 15.17 14.81 -2.96
CA ASP A 152 13.94 14.12 -3.35
C ASP A 152 13.02 14.03 -2.13
N ILE A 153 11.76 14.37 -2.33
CA ILE A 153 10.72 14.26 -1.31
C ILE A 153 9.81 13.10 -1.73
N CYS A 154 10.19 11.90 -1.31
CA CYS A 154 9.47 10.68 -1.70
C CYS A 154 9.11 9.75 -0.54
N ASP A 155 9.71 9.94 0.64
CA ASP A 155 9.52 9.09 1.80
C ASP A 155 8.47 9.68 2.74
N LEU A 156 7.29 9.05 2.77
CA LEU A 156 6.15 9.44 3.62
C LEU A 156 6.07 8.48 4.80
N LEU A 157 6.62 8.88 5.95
CA LEU A 157 6.75 8.08 7.15
C LEU A 157 5.51 8.18 8.05
N ALA A 158 5.04 7.05 8.57
CA ALA A 158 3.99 6.93 9.58
C ALA A 158 4.53 6.14 10.79
N SER A 159 4.69 6.82 11.93
CA SER A 159 5.18 6.21 13.17
C SER A 159 4.15 5.28 13.79
N GLY A 160 4.63 4.26 14.50
CA GLY A 160 3.82 3.28 15.21
C GLY A 160 3.86 1.90 14.55
N ARG A 161 3.85 0.87 15.42
CA ARG A 161 3.94 -0.55 15.01
C ARG A 161 2.70 -1.05 14.31
N GLN A 162 1.57 -0.42 14.60
CA GLN A 162 0.29 -0.74 13.96
C GLN A 162 -0.14 0.42 13.08
N ASN A 163 -0.42 0.14 11.82
CA ASN A 163 -0.92 1.15 10.89
C ASN A 163 -1.80 0.50 9.82
N ILE A 164 -2.81 1.23 9.39
CA ILE A 164 -3.67 0.88 8.26
C ILE A 164 -3.43 1.90 7.16
N TRP A 165 -3.07 1.39 5.98
CA TRP A 165 -2.97 2.16 4.76
C TRP A 165 -4.10 1.79 3.81
N ILE A 166 -4.71 2.80 3.17
CA ILE A 166 -5.71 2.60 2.12
C ILE A 166 -5.24 3.37 0.89
N CYS A 167 -5.20 2.72 -0.26
CA CYS A 167 -5.00 3.40 -1.53
C CYS A 167 -6.26 3.29 -2.37
N GLU A 168 -6.74 4.43 -2.88
CA GLU A 168 -7.80 4.49 -3.89
C GLU A 168 -7.28 5.27 -5.09
N THR A 169 -7.45 4.69 -6.30
CA THR A 169 -7.06 5.32 -7.55
C THR A 169 -8.31 5.75 -8.34
N GLY A 170 -8.13 6.70 -9.24
CA GLY A 170 -9.21 7.20 -10.08
C GLY A 170 -8.70 7.89 -11.33
N THR A 171 -9.61 8.27 -12.21
CA THR A 171 -9.32 8.96 -13.45
C THR A 171 -10.14 10.24 -13.60
N LYS A 172 -9.66 11.13 -14.46
CA LYS A 172 -10.42 12.33 -14.84
C LYS A 172 -11.78 11.95 -15.49
N THR A 173 -11.82 10.87 -16.24
CA THR A 173 -13.06 10.39 -16.86
C THR A 173 -14.11 10.00 -15.80
N GLU A 174 -13.71 9.37 -14.71
CA GLU A 174 -14.60 8.95 -13.63
C GLU A 174 -15.04 10.12 -12.75
N TRP A 175 -14.14 11.07 -12.48
CA TRP A 175 -14.32 12.10 -11.47
C TRP A 175 -14.55 13.52 -12.03
N GLY A 176 -14.30 13.72 -13.31
CA GLY A 176 -14.33 15.01 -13.97
C GLY A 176 -13.07 15.83 -13.76
N ASP A 177 -12.60 16.01 -12.52
CA ASP A 177 -11.34 16.70 -12.19
C ASP A 177 -10.74 16.19 -10.88
N PHE A 178 -9.48 16.58 -10.64
CA PHE A 178 -8.72 16.19 -9.44
C PHE A 178 -9.31 16.74 -8.15
N THR A 179 -9.86 17.95 -8.18
CA THR A 179 -10.47 18.57 -7.00
C THR A 179 -11.71 17.82 -6.54
N LYS A 180 -12.54 17.33 -7.46
CA LYS A 180 -13.70 16.49 -7.13
C LYS A 180 -13.28 15.16 -6.52
N PHE A 181 -12.26 14.50 -7.09
CA PHE A 181 -11.67 13.29 -6.52
C PHE A 181 -11.19 13.52 -5.08
N VAL A 182 -10.37 14.55 -4.86
CA VAL A 182 -9.87 14.94 -3.54
C VAL A 182 -11.01 15.20 -2.55
N ASN A 183 -12.01 15.97 -2.95
CA ASN A 183 -13.14 16.32 -2.07
C ASN A 183 -13.98 15.09 -1.72
N ALA A 184 -14.29 14.25 -2.67
CA ALA A 184 -15.07 13.04 -2.44
C ALA A 184 -14.36 12.08 -1.46
N ILE A 185 -13.07 11.79 -1.70
CA ILE A 185 -12.31 10.86 -0.86
C ILE A 185 -11.99 11.45 0.51
N SER A 186 -11.58 12.71 0.59
CA SER A 186 -11.28 13.35 1.88
C SER A 186 -12.51 13.53 2.77
N SER A 187 -13.71 13.54 2.20
CA SER A 187 -14.98 13.59 2.94
C SER A 187 -15.54 12.21 3.26
N ALA A 188 -14.93 11.16 2.73
CA ALA A 188 -15.36 9.80 2.95
C ALA A 188 -15.09 9.36 4.38
N LYS A 189 -16.03 8.58 4.93
CA LYS A 189 -15.91 8.08 6.30
C LYS A 189 -14.88 6.95 6.37
N VAL A 190 -13.86 7.14 7.20
CA VAL A 190 -12.90 6.10 7.59
C VAL A 190 -12.96 5.93 9.10
N SER A 191 -13.09 4.72 9.56
CA SER A 191 -13.04 4.35 10.99
C SER A 191 -12.06 3.19 11.15
N CYS A 192 -11.04 3.38 11.99
CA CYS A 192 -10.04 2.37 12.31
C CYS A 192 -10.06 2.09 13.80
N GLN A 193 -10.15 0.80 14.17
CA GLN A 193 -10.12 0.35 15.56
C GLN A 193 -9.45 -1.03 15.63
N GLU A 194 -8.45 -1.18 16.50
CA GLU A 194 -7.80 -2.49 16.76
C GLU A 194 -7.43 -3.27 15.49
N LEU A 195 -6.76 -2.62 14.54
CA LEU A 195 -6.41 -3.21 13.24
C LEU A 195 -7.61 -3.66 12.40
N ASN A 196 -8.77 -3.07 12.63
CA ASN A 196 -9.94 -3.20 11.77
C ASN A 196 -10.25 -1.84 11.13
N VAL A 197 -10.63 -1.86 9.87
CA VAL A 197 -11.05 -0.67 9.13
C VAL A 197 -12.44 -0.83 8.55
N ASN A 198 -13.18 0.25 8.60
CA ASN A 198 -14.41 0.46 7.86
C ASN A 198 -14.26 1.74 7.05
N TYR A 199 -14.23 1.62 5.73
CA TYR A 199 -14.05 2.71 4.79
C TYR A 199 -15.24 2.79 3.83
N THR A 200 -15.90 3.92 3.80
CA THR A 200 -16.96 4.17 2.81
C THR A 200 -16.34 4.77 1.54
N SER A 201 -15.79 3.90 0.69
CA SER A 201 -15.20 4.32 -0.58
C SER A 201 -16.25 4.97 -1.49
N PRO A 202 -15.98 6.17 -2.03
CA PRO A 202 -16.89 6.81 -2.97
C PRO A 202 -17.05 6.05 -4.29
N SER A 203 -16.05 5.23 -4.68
CA SER A 203 -16.08 4.48 -5.95
C SER A 203 -16.71 3.10 -5.82
N ILE A 204 -16.43 2.35 -4.76
CA ILE A 204 -16.86 0.94 -4.63
C ILE A 204 -17.84 0.68 -3.49
N GLY A 205 -18.08 1.67 -2.63
CA GLY A 205 -18.98 1.59 -1.49
C GLY A 205 -18.29 1.13 -0.20
N ASN A 206 -19.05 0.55 0.73
CA ASN A 206 -18.51 0.19 2.04
C ASN A 206 -17.50 -0.96 1.94
N VAL A 207 -16.31 -0.73 2.47
CA VAL A 207 -15.17 -1.65 2.56
C VAL A 207 -14.90 -1.95 4.03
N THR A 208 -14.86 -3.22 4.41
CA THR A 208 -14.35 -3.62 5.73
C THR A 208 -13.22 -4.60 5.60
N PHE A 209 -12.22 -4.50 6.47
CA PHE A 209 -11.08 -5.40 6.55
C PHE A 209 -10.45 -5.33 7.93
N GLY A 210 -9.88 -6.41 8.42
CA GLY A 210 -9.19 -6.43 9.70
C GLY A 210 -8.07 -7.45 9.73
N TRP A 211 -7.18 -7.37 10.72
CA TRP A 211 -6.09 -8.33 10.87
C TRP A 211 -6.60 -9.79 11.01
N GLN A 212 -7.77 -9.95 11.61
CA GLN A 212 -8.43 -11.26 11.80
C GLN A 212 -9.80 -11.35 11.11
N SER A 213 -10.23 -10.29 10.41
CA SER A 213 -11.55 -10.22 9.78
C SER A 213 -11.43 -10.29 8.26
N PRO A 214 -12.40 -10.88 7.55
CA PRO A 214 -12.37 -10.98 6.10
C PRO A 214 -12.47 -9.60 5.44
N PHE A 215 -12.00 -9.53 4.19
CA PHE A 215 -12.21 -8.38 3.33
C PHE A 215 -13.61 -8.42 2.72
N THR A 216 -14.39 -7.38 2.95
CA THR A 216 -15.75 -7.32 2.42
C THR A 216 -16.02 -6.05 1.65
N ILE A 217 -16.84 -6.15 0.61
CA ILE A 217 -17.40 -5.02 -0.14
C ILE A 217 -18.92 -5.05 -0.01
N LYS A 218 -19.51 -3.98 0.54
CA LYS A 218 -20.96 -3.89 0.78
C LYS A 218 -21.50 -5.10 1.56
N GLY A 219 -20.71 -5.57 2.53
CA GLY A 219 -21.03 -6.71 3.37
C GLY A 219 -20.87 -8.09 2.74
N LYS A 220 -20.34 -8.18 1.53
CA LYS A 220 -20.03 -9.47 0.85
C LYS A 220 -18.52 -9.69 0.86
N GLU A 221 -18.11 -10.86 1.33
CA GLU A 221 -16.71 -11.31 1.27
C GLU A 221 -16.22 -11.42 -0.17
N GLN A 222 -14.96 -11.01 -0.39
CA GLN A 222 -14.30 -11.01 -1.70
C GLN A 222 -13.22 -12.06 -1.77
#